data_655393022eec5c4f2e13b82cad3a7a96
#
_entry.id   655393022eec5c4f2e13b82cad3a7a96
#
_cell.length_a   1.000
_cell.length_b   1.000
_cell.length_c   1.000
_cell.angle_alpha   90.00
_cell.angle_beta   90.00
_cell.angle_gamma   90.00
#
_symmetry.space_group_name_H-M   'P 1'
#
loop_
_entity.id
_entity.type
_entity.pdbx_description
1 polymer ?
#
loop_
_entity_poly.entity_id
_entity_poly.type
_entity_poly.pdbx_seq_one_letter_code
_entity_poly.pdbx_strand_id
1 'polypeptide(L)'
;MDLIRTVEGLREQGQLGPTAGAFGAPDEVLLLSTGPASHLAKYSMIARPPRRRAVVRQPQPETSVLDQSNPLQAEPAWDTEGELTATVQAWSDGSWHDLQQVSAPTLDDLMRTLNDVMLDQQPFVTHVEGWPQRPFLSGAFAYDLVQWTQPIRVQHVPDFDALLAVFWSVDGALLIDHASGQSHRLHVNGDAWAEHVEPAEARVTLGPVVQHAALESSMDDAKHAEAIESVK
;
A
#
# COMPACT_ATOMS: atom_id res chain seq x y z
N MET A 1 0.62 16.57 17.26
CA MET A 1 -0.22 16.77 16.05
C MET A 1 -1.30 15.73 16.08
N ASP A 2 -2.54 16.12 15.89
CA ASP A 2 -3.64 15.18 15.70
C ASP A 2 -3.67 14.79 14.20
N LEU A 3 -3.13 13.63 13.87
CA LEU A 3 -3.03 13.13 12.50
C LEU A 3 -4.41 13.01 11.81
N ILE A 4 -5.43 12.64 12.59
CA ILE A 4 -6.78 12.50 12.05
C ILE A 4 -7.30 13.87 11.62
N ARG A 5 -7.15 14.89 12.46
CA ARG A 5 -7.52 16.26 12.10
C ARG A 5 -6.73 16.81 10.93
N THR A 6 -5.45 16.43 10.81
CA THR A 6 -4.64 16.83 9.64
C THR A 6 -5.24 16.24 8.36
N VAL A 7 -5.56 14.94 8.34
CA VAL A 7 -6.18 14.28 7.19
C VAL A 7 -7.55 14.90 6.88
N GLU A 8 -8.40 15.11 7.90
CA GLU A 8 -9.71 15.77 7.74
C GLU A 8 -9.57 17.19 7.17
N GLY A 9 -8.64 17.98 7.68
CA GLY A 9 -8.37 19.32 7.16
C GLY A 9 -7.94 19.33 5.69
N LEU A 10 -7.11 18.36 5.27
CA LEU A 10 -6.71 18.20 3.88
C LEU A 10 -7.88 17.78 2.97
N ARG A 11 -8.79 16.96 3.49
CA ARG A 11 -10.03 16.61 2.78
C ARG A 11 -10.98 17.80 2.63
N GLU A 12 -11.17 18.58 3.69
CA GLU A 12 -11.98 19.81 3.66
C GLU A 12 -11.43 20.85 2.69
N GLN A 13 -10.11 20.93 2.54
CA GLN A 13 -9.43 21.82 1.61
C GLN A 13 -9.39 21.28 0.17
N GLY A 14 -9.96 20.13 -0.11
CA GLY A 14 -9.94 19.49 -1.44
C GLY A 14 -8.58 18.97 -1.87
N GLN A 15 -7.69 18.68 -0.93
CA GLN A 15 -6.33 18.19 -1.19
C GLN A 15 -6.24 16.66 -1.09
N LEU A 16 -7.25 16.02 -0.48
CA LEU A 16 -7.40 14.57 -0.38
C LEU A 16 -8.84 14.14 -0.67
N GLY A 17 -9.02 12.84 -0.93
CA GLY A 17 -10.30 12.20 -1.10
C GLY A 17 -11.07 12.63 -2.35
N PRO A 18 -12.40 12.50 -2.35
CA PRO A 18 -13.24 12.71 -3.54
C PRO A 18 -13.16 14.11 -4.14
N THR A 19 -12.80 15.11 -3.36
CA THR A 19 -12.70 16.51 -3.79
C THR A 19 -11.34 16.89 -4.38
N ALA A 20 -10.36 15.99 -4.28
CA ALA A 20 -8.98 16.21 -4.70
C ALA A 20 -8.73 16.03 -6.21
N GLY A 21 -9.77 15.97 -7.04
CA GLY A 21 -9.69 15.61 -8.46
C GLY A 21 -8.69 16.42 -9.30
N ALA A 22 -8.38 17.67 -8.89
CA ALA A 22 -7.34 18.48 -9.54
C ALA A 22 -5.92 17.93 -9.31
N PHE A 23 -5.69 17.16 -8.27
CA PHE A 23 -4.38 16.63 -7.89
C PHE A 23 -4.19 15.15 -8.26
N GLY A 24 -5.25 14.36 -8.32
CA GLY A 24 -5.22 12.93 -8.63
C GLY A 24 -6.51 12.23 -8.29
N ALA A 25 -6.45 10.90 -8.15
CA ALA A 25 -7.58 10.04 -7.80
C ALA A 25 -8.09 10.28 -6.37
N PRO A 26 -9.35 9.90 -6.07
CA PRO A 26 -9.89 9.95 -4.72
C PRO A 26 -9.27 8.91 -3.76
N ASP A 27 -8.44 8.00 -4.28
CA ASP A 27 -7.72 7.01 -3.48
C ASP A 27 -6.80 7.74 -2.50
N GLU A 28 -6.77 7.30 -1.25
CA GLU A 28 -5.91 7.86 -0.22
C GLU A 28 -4.85 6.84 0.21
N VAL A 29 -3.59 7.24 0.09
CA VAL A 29 -2.44 6.44 0.55
C VAL A 29 -1.92 7.05 1.84
N LEU A 30 -2.26 6.43 2.96
CA LEU A 30 -1.97 6.90 4.30
C LEU A 30 -1.18 5.84 5.07
N LEU A 31 -0.01 6.21 5.59
CA LEU A 31 0.74 5.41 6.55
C LEU A 31 0.75 6.18 7.87
N LEU A 32 -0.22 5.90 8.73
CA LEU A 32 -0.41 6.64 9.97
C LEU A 32 0.08 5.81 11.16
N SER A 33 1.05 6.35 11.89
CA SER A 33 1.56 5.78 13.11
C SER A 33 1.02 6.55 14.31
N THR A 34 0.16 5.91 15.11
CA THR A 34 -0.55 6.55 16.22
C THR A 34 -0.02 6.16 17.61
N GLY A 35 1.03 5.35 17.67
CA GLY A 35 1.66 4.92 18.92
C GLY A 35 2.58 5.97 19.54
N PRO A 36 3.08 5.72 20.76
CA PRO A 36 4.14 6.54 21.34
C PRO A 36 5.37 6.51 20.42
N ALA A 37 6.09 7.65 20.35
CA ALA A 37 7.29 7.75 19.54
C ALA A 37 8.27 6.61 19.86
N SER A 38 8.55 5.78 18.88
CA SER A 38 9.46 4.62 18.98
C SER A 38 10.15 4.44 17.64
N HIS A 39 11.15 3.53 17.60
CA HIS A 39 11.80 3.17 16.33
C HIS A 39 10.84 2.56 15.30
N LEU A 40 9.71 2.01 15.72
CA LEU A 40 8.67 1.45 14.84
C LEU A 40 7.61 2.50 14.43
N ALA A 41 7.43 3.54 15.23
CA ALA A 41 6.45 4.60 15.03
C ALA A 41 7.12 5.96 14.82
N LYS A 42 8.17 6.00 14.01
CA LYS A 42 8.98 7.20 13.79
C LYS A 42 8.28 8.22 12.90
N TYR A 43 7.62 7.75 11.85
CA TYR A 43 7.02 8.61 10.83
C TYR A 43 5.57 8.26 10.55
N SER A 44 4.80 9.26 10.18
CA SER A 44 3.55 9.10 9.43
C SER A 44 3.69 9.75 8.06
N MET A 45 3.02 9.19 7.06
CA MET A 45 3.00 9.71 5.70
C MET A 45 1.56 9.88 5.23
N ILE A 46 1.28 11.04 4.65
CA ILE A 46 0.05 11.35 3.92
C ILE A 46 0.49 11.59 2.48
N ALA A 47 0.25 10.62 1.59
CA ALA A 47 0.62 10.78 0.21
C ALA A 47 -0.32 11.77 -0.51
N ARG A 48 0.21 12.44 -1.52
CA ARG A 48 -0.57 13.13 -2.52
C ARG A 48 -1.55 12.17 -3.20
N PRO A 49 -2.74 12.62 -3.63
CA PRO A 49 -3.65 11.81 -4.44
C PRO A 49 -2.93 11.16 -5.62
N PRO A 50 -2.95 9.83 -5.75
CA PRO A 50 -2.18 9.14 -6.76
C PRO A 50 -2.68 9.43 -8.17
N ARG A 51 -1.77 9.56 -9.11
CA ARG A 51 -2.09 9.72 -10.54
C ARG A 51 -1.98 8.43 -11.32
N ARG A 52 -1.25 7.46 -10.79
CA ARG A 52 -1.07 6.14 -11.40
C ARG A 52 -1.25 5.06 -10.34
N ARG A 53 -1.83 3.96 -10.75
CA ARG A 53 -1.87 2.73 -9.97
C ARG A 53 -1.61 1.52 -10.86
N ALA A 54 -1.17 0.43 -10.25
CA ALA A 54 -1.11 -0.88 -10.88
C ALA A 54 -1.97 -1.85 -10.07
N VAL A 55 -2.79 -2.62 -10.75
CA VAL A 55 -3.66 -3.63 -10.18
C VAL A 55 -3.17 -5.00 -10.61
N VAL A 56 -2.75 -5.82 -9.66
CA VAL A 56 -2.29 -7.20 -9.89
C VAL A 56 -3.45 -8.13 -9.55
N ARG A 57 -3.79 -9.01 -10.49
CA ARG A 57 -4.86 -9.97 -10.32
C ARG A 57 -4.36 -11.40 -10.52
N GLN A 58 -5.09 -12.34 -9.94
CA GLN A 58 -4.83 -13.76 -10.13
C GLN A 58 -4.95 -14.08 -11.62
N PRO A 59 -3.90 -14.60 -12.28
CA PRO A 59 -3.98 -15.00 -13.67
C PRO A 59 -4.95 -16.16 -13.82
N GLN A 60 -5.55 -16.26 -15.00
CA GLN A 60 -6.36 -17.42 -15.34
C GLN A 60 -5.43 -18.64 -15.38
N PRO A 61 -5.72 -19.71 -14.66
CA PRO A 61 -4.97 -20.92 -14.80
C PRO A 61 -5.07 -21.35 -16.28
N GLU A 62 -3.92 -21.54 -16.92
CA GLU A 62 -3.93 -22.19 -18.20
C GLU A 62 -4.67 -23.52 -18.04
N THR A 63 -5.52 -23.87 -18.98
CA THR A 63 -6.48 -24.99 -18.92
C THR A 63 -5.80 -26.36 -18.93
N SER A 64 -4.61 -26.49 -18.37
CA SER A 64 -3.97 -27.75 -18.08
C SER A 64 -4.66 -28.36 -16.86
N VAL A 65 -5.78 -29.03 -17.13
CA VAL A 65 -6.32 -30.13 -16.36
C VAL A 65 -5.79 -30.21 -14.92
N LEU A 66 -6.27 -29.29 -14.05
CA LEU A 66 -6.30 -29.61 -12.63
C LEU A 66 -7.27 -30.80 -12.53
N ASP A 67 -6.70 -31.99 -12.43
CA ASP A 67 -7.48 -33.20 -12.08
C ASP A 67 -8.09 -32.94 -10.70
N GLN A 68 -9.29 -32.34 -10.69
CA GLN A 68 -10.05 -32.01 -9.48
C GLN A 68 -10.39 -33.25 -8.64
N SER A 69 -10.01 -34.46 -9.11
CA SER A 69 -10.31 -35.72 -8.43
C SER A 69 -9.44 -36.01 -7.21
N ASN A 70 -8.32 -35.27 -7.01
CA ASN A 70 -7.47 -35.46 -5.84
C ASN A 70 -6.79 -34.16 -5.34
N PRO A 71 -7.48 -33.32 -4.52
CA PRO A 71 -6.92 -32.06 -4.00
C PRO A 71 -5.68 -32.24 -3.11
N LEU A 72 -5.38 -33.45 -2.65
CA LEU A 72 -4.20 -33.75 -1.82
C LEU A 72 -2.93 -34.01 -2.65
N GLN A 73 -3.04 -34.13 -3.97
CA GLN A 73 -1.93 -34.33 -4.90
C GLN A 73 -1.68 -33.11 -5.79
N ALA A 74 -2.27 -31.95 -5.48
CA ALA A 74 -1.91 -30.73 -6.16
C ALA A 74 -0.40 -30.49 -5.97
N GLU A 75 0.35 -30.57 -7.05
CA GLU A 75 1.76 -30.18 -7.10
C GLU A 75 1.87 -28.77 -6.51
N PRO A 76 2.96 -28.41 -5.83
CA PRO A 76 3.12 -27.06 -5.30
C PRO A 76 3.00 -26.06 -6.45
N ALA A 77 2.30 -24.95 -6.21
CA ALA A 77 1.99 -23.91 -7.19
C ALA A 77 3.21 -23.20 -7.85
N TRP A 78 4.41 -23.69 -7.60
CA TRP A 78 5.70 -23.28 -8.18
C TRP A 78 5.83 -23.56 -9.67
N ASP A 79 5.17 -24.63 -10.15
CA ASP A 79 5.13 -25.01 -11.55
C ASP A 79 3.99 -24.28 -12.29
N THR A 80 3.39 -23.25 -11.67
CA THR A 80 2.56 -22.34 -12.44
C THR A 80 3.50 -21.59 -13.38
N GLU A 81 3.62 -22.05 -14.59
CA GLU A 81 4.24 -21.38 -15.73
C GLU A 81 3.54 -20.03 -16.05
N GLY A 82 2.91 -19.42 -15.08
CA GLY A 82 2.14 -18.21 -15.19
C GLY A 82 2.94 -16.98 -14.81
N GLU A 83 2.96 -15.98 -15.68
CA GLU A 83 3.49 -14.67 -15.36
C GLU A 83 2.51 -13.89 -14.48
N LEU A 84 3.03 -13.20 -13.46
CA LEU A 84 2.27 -12.16 -12.76
C LEU A 84 1.98 -11.01 -13.71
N THR A 85 0.71 -10.66 -13.85
CA THR A 85 0.29 -9.56 -14.71
C THR A 85 -0.32 -8.43 -13.89
N ALA A 86 0.11 -7.21 -14.17
CA ALA A 86 -0.44 -6.00 -13.61
C ALA A 86 -1.03 -5.11 -14.72
N THR A 87 -2.21 -4.56 -14.47
CA THR A 87 -2.77 -3.49 -15.29
C THR A 87 -2.36 -2.15 -14.70
N VAL A 88 -1.56 -1.39 -15.44
CA VAL A 88 -1.19 -0.02 -15.08
C VAL A 88 -2.27 0.92 -15.55
N GLN A 89 -2.75 1.76 -14.64
CA GLN A 89 -3.83 2.72 -14.87
C GLN A 89 -3.38 4.14 -14.57
N ALA A 90 -3.92 5.11 -15.31
CA ALA A 90 -3.81 6.54 -15.00
C ALA A 90 -5.16 7.12 -14.63
N TRP A 91 -5.14 8.10 -13.72
CA TRP A 91 -6.32 8.87 -13.36
C TRP A 91 -6.47 10.06 -14.30
N SER A 92 -7.60 10.13 -15.01
CA SER A 92 -8.02 11.28 -15.81
C SER A 92 -9.53 11.33 -15.93
N ASP A 93 -10.08 12.51 -16.13
CA ASP A 93 -11.51 12.73 -16.36
C ASP A 93 -12.43 12.08 -15.30
N GLY A 94 -11.97 12.04 -14.05
CA GLY A 94 -12.75 11.50 -12.94
C GLY A 94 -12.81 9.97 -12.87
N SER A 95 -11.94 9.26 -13.58
CA SER A 95 -11.89 7.79 -13.60
C SER A 95 -10.48 7.24 -13.84
N TRP A 96 -10.31 5.95 -13.49
CA TRP A 96 -9.12 5.19 -13.83
C TRP A 96 -9.22 4.63 -15.24
N HIS A 97 -8.19 4.87 -16.05
CA HIS A 97 -8.07 4.38 -17.43
C HIS A 97 -6.88 3.48 -17.57
N ASP A 98 -7.05 2.32 -18.19
CA ASP A 98 -5.97 1.39 -18.48
C ASP A 98 -4.99 2.02 -19.47
N LEU A 99 -3.71 2.03 -19.11
CA LEU A 99 -2.62 2.48 -19.98
C LEU A 99 -1.97 1.32 -20.69
N GLN A 100 -1.59 0.31 -19.92
CA GLN A 100 -0.89 -0.87 -20.42
C GLN A 100 -0.97 -2.03 -19.43
N GLN A 101 -0.70 -3.22 -19.92
CA GLN A 101 -0.40 -4.39 -19.09
C GLN A 101 1.10 -4.65 -19.07
N VAL A 102 1.60 -5.07 -17.94
CA VAL A 102 2.97 -5.52 -17.75
C VAL A 102 2.95 -6.89 -17.10
N SER A 103 3.80 -7.79 -17.56
CA SER A 103 3.91 -9.14 -17.02
C SER A 103 5.35 -9.46 -16.66
N ALA A 104 5.53 -10.29 -15.65
CA ALA A 104 6.85 -10.74 -15.23
C ALA A 104 6.76 -12.11 -14.54
N PRO A 105 7.80 -12.94 -14.64
CA PRO A 105 7.82 -14.27 -14.05
C PRO A 105 7.90 -14.27 -12.52
N THR A 106 8.37 -13.18 -11.92
CA THR A 106 8.49 -13.04 -10.47
C THR A 106 7.93 -11.71 -9.99
N LEU A 107 7.56 -11.63 -8.71
CA LEU A 107 7.12 -10.37 -8.10
C LEU A 107 8.24 -9.31 -8.14
N ASP A 108 9.49 -9.70 -7.94
CA ASP A 108 10.62 -8.77 -7.97
C ASP A 108 10.81 -8.15 -9.36
N ASP A 109 10.73 -8.93 -10.43
CA ASP A 109 10.80 -8.44 -11.80
C ASP A 109 9.59 -7.56 -12.14
N LEU A 110 8.39 -7.94 -11.66
CA LEU A 110 7.19 -7.11 -11.81
C LEU A 110 7.38 -5.76 -11.12
N MET A 111 7.89 -5.73 -9.90
CA MET A 111 8.14 -4.50 -9.15
C MET A 111 9.16 -3.60 -9.84
N ARG A 112 10.24 -4.17 -10.43
CA ARG A 112 11.19 -3.39 -11.23
C ARG A 112 10.51 -2.77 -12.45
N THR A 113 9.74 -3.55 -13.18
CA THR A 113 9.02 -3.05 -14.35
C THR A 113 8.02 -1.95 -13.98
N LEU A 114 7.26 -2.14 -12.88
CA LEU A 114 6.33 -1.12 -12.39
C LEU A 114 7.03 0.17 -11.97
N ASN A 115 8.20 0.09 -11.34
CA ASN A 115 9.01 1.27 -11.03
C ASN A 115 9.36 2.06 -12.30
N ASP A 116 9.75 1.36 -13.36
CA ASP A 116 10.17 2.02 -14.61
C ASP A 116 8.99 2.66 -15.36
N VAL A 117 7.81 2.06 -15.33
CA VAL A 117 6.65 2.53 -16.10
C VAL A 117 5.73 3.49 -15.34
N MET A 118 5.75 3.43 -14.01
CA MET A 118 4.83 4.21 -13.17
C MET A 118 5.46 5.45 -12.55
N LEU A 119 6.78 5.48 -12.34
CA LEU A 119 7.43 6.51 -11.55
C LEU A 119 8.19 7.52 -12.41
N ASP A 120 8.09 8.78 -12.01
CA ASP A 120 8.98 9.82 -12.51
C ASP A 120 10.39 9.59 -11.94
N GLN A 121 11.40 9.76 -12.76
CA GLN A 121 12.80 9.63 -12.35
C GLN A 121 13.37 10.91 -11.72
N GLN A 122 12.58 12.00 -11.68
CA GLN A 122 13.01 13.23 -11.06
C GLN A 122 13.14 13.06 -9.53
N PRO A 123 14.22 13.58 -8.92
CA PRO A 123 14.37 13.53 -7.47
C PRO A 123 13.36 14.47 -6.78
N PHE A 124 13.05 14.15 -5.54
CA PHE A 124 12.35 15.09 -4.67
C PHE A 124 13.21 16.31 -4.37
N VAL A 125 12.56 17.46 -4.27
CA VAL A 125 13.23 18.74 -3.93
C VAL A 125 13.75 18.72 -2.50
N THR A 126 13.02 18.05 -1.59
CA THR A 126 13.39 17.94 -0.18
C THR A 126 14.00 16.56 0.09
N HIS A 127 15.15 16.54 0.72
CA HIS A 127 15.78 15.31 1.19
C HIS A 127 15.47 15.08 2.68
N VAL A 128 14.98 13.90 3.01
CA VAL A 128 14.75 13.44 4.39
C VAL A 128 15.51 12.15 4.59
N GLU A 129 16.39 12.11 5.61
CA GLU A 129 17.20 10.94 5.90
C GLU A 129 16.34 9.70 6.19
N GLY A 130 16.71 8.58 5.56
CA GLY A 130 15.98 7.31 5.70
C GLY A 130 14.72 7.19 4.84
N TRP A 131 14.42 8.20 4.01
CA TRP A 131 13.31 8.16 3.06
C TRP A 131 13.78 8.14 1.60
N PRO A 132 12.95 7.61 0.67
CA PRO A 132 13.26 7.67 -0.75
C PRO A 132 13.51 9.11 -1.21
N GLN A 133 14.51 9.28 -2.07
CA GLN A 133 14.88 10.60 -2.61
C GLN A 133 14.14 10.94 -3.91
N ARG A 134 13.28 10.05 -4.38
CA ARG A 134 12.51 10.16 -5.62
C ARG A 134 11.16 9.47 -5.46
N PRO A 135 10.21 9.66 -6.37
CA PRO A 135 8.95 8.95 -6.39
C PRO A 135 9.11 7.45 -6.17
N PHE A 136 8.17 6.84 -5.48
CA PHE A 136 8.19 5.43 -5.11
C PHE A 136 6.78 4.82 -5.17
N LEU A 137 6.71 3.50 -5.10
CA LEU A 137 5.45 2.78 -5.03
C LEU A 137 5.07 2.51 -3.56
N SER A 138 3.82 2.76 -3.22
CA SER A 138 3.18 2.27 -2.00
C SER A 138 2.08 1.29 -2.39
N GLY A 139 1.86 0.24 -1.60
CA GLY A 139 0.90 -0.78 -2.01
C GLY A 139 0.25 -1.53 -0.87
N ALA A 140 -0.83 -2.22 -1.22
CA ALA A 140 -1.51 -3.19 -0.40
C ALA A 140 -1.46 -4.56 -1.08
N PHE A 141 -1.24 -5.60 -0.29
CA PHE A 141 -1.08 -6.97 -0.76
C PHE A 141 -2.16 -7.85 -0.14
N ALA A 142 -2.84 -8.64 -0.95
CA ALA A 142 -3.65 -9.73 -0.45
C ALA A 142 -2.73 -10.86 0.07
N TYR A 143 -3.21 -11.62 1.05
CA TYR A 143 -2.45 -12.75 1.60
C TYR A 143 -2.08 -13.76 0.50
N ASP A 144 -2.95 -13.95 -0.47
CA ASP A 144 -2.75 -14.92 -1.55
C ASP A 144 -1.55 -14.61 -2.46
N LEU A 145 -1.04 -13.38 -2.43
CA LEU A 145 0.21 -13.04 -3.13
C LEU A 145 1.42 -13.81 -2.57
N VAL A 146 1.34 -14.34 -1.35
CA VAL A 146 2.42 -15.11 -0.72
C VAL A 146 2.86 -16.30 -1.57
N GLN A 147 1.96 -16.89 -2.35
CA GLN A 147 2.27 -17.99 -3.28
C GLN A 147 3.34 -17.61 -4.34
N TRP A 148 3.49 -16.30 -4.61
CA TRP A 148 4.46 -15.76 -5.58
C TRP A 148 5.78 -15.33 -4.93
N THR A 149 5.88 -15.42 -3.62
CA THR A 149 7.05 -14.98 -2.85
C THR A 149 7.70 -16.10 -2.04
N GLN A 150 6.96 -17.15 -1.73
CA GLN A 150 7.42 -18.24 -0.86
C GLN A 150 6.89 -19.61 -1.32
N PRO A 151 7.69 -20.69 -1.06
CA PRO A 151 7.32 -22.09 -1.34
C PRO A 151 6.25 -22.61 -0.37
N ILE A 152 5.03 -22.19 -0.51
CA ILE A 152 3.94 -22.65 0.33
C ILE A 152 2.96 -23.52 -0.46
N ARG A 153 2.38 -24.51 0.20
CA ARG A 153 1.22 -25.23 -0.35
C ARG A 153 0.00 -24.35 -0.18
N VAL A 154 -0.60 -23.96 -1.29
CA VAL A 154 -1.87 -23.24 -1.27
C VAL A 154 -2.97 -24.27 -1.11
N GLN A 155 -3.70 -24.25 0.01
CA GLN A 155 -4.85 -25.13 0.25
C GLN A 155 -6.08 -24.68 -0.56
N HIS A 156 -6.18 -23.39 -0.82
CA HIS A 156 -7.24 -22.78 -1.61
C HIS A 156 -6.59 -21.93 -2.69
N VAL A 157 -6.83 -22.25 -3.94
CA VAL A 157 -6.41 -21.40 -5.04
C VAL A 157 -7.34 -20.19 -5.06
N PRO A 158 -6.83 -18.95 -5.09
CA PRO A 158 -7.67 -17.78 -5.23
C PRO A 158 -8.55 -17.88 -6.47
N ASP A 159 -9.73 -17.28 -6.38
CA ASP A 159 -10.62 -17.19 -7.53
C ASP A 159 -9.91 -16.51 -8.70
N PHE A 160 -10.25 -16.92 -9.92
CA PHE A 160 -9.82 -16.21 -11.12
C PHE A 160 -10.18 -14.71 -10.99
N ASP A 161 -9.25 -13.86 -11.39
CA ASP A 161 -9.38 -12.39 -11.30
C ASP A 161 -9.39 -11.83 -9.87
N ALA A 162 -9.13 -12.65 -8.84
CA ALA A 162 -8.97 -12.17 -7.47
C ALA A 162 -7.87 -11.10 -7.38
N LEU A 163 -8.11 -10.06 -6.60
CA LEU A 163 -7.15 -8.99 -6.37
C LEU A 163 -5.98 -9.50 -5.52
N LEU A 164 -4.77 -9.51 -6.07
CA LEU A 164 -3.55 -9.91 -5.37
C LEU A 164 -2.79 -8.72 -4.77
N ALA A 165 -2.74 -7.60 -5.49
CA ALA A 165 -2.11 -6.39 -5.00
C ALA A 165 -2.60 -5.15 -5.73
N VAL A 166 -2.48 -4.01 -5.06
CA VAL A 166 -2.60 -2.68 -5.68
C VAL A 166 -1.39 -1.86 -5.28
N PHE A 167 -0.77 -1.20 -6.26
CA PHE A 167 0.34 -0.27 -6.05
C PHE A 167 -0.07 1.10 -6.56
N TRP A 168 0.24 2.14 -5.79
CA TRP A 168 0.04 3.54 -6.16
C TRP A 168 1.37 4.26 -6.28
N SER A 169 1.50 5.13 -7.28
CA SER A 169 2.63 6.06 -7.35
C SER A 169 2.53 7.10 -6.25
N VAL A 170 3.61 7.31 -5.50
CA VAL A 170 3.77 8.38 -4.53
C VAL A 170 4.75 9.40 -5.12
N ASP A 171 4.18 10.39 -5.81
CA ASP A 171 4.93 11.48 -6.47
C ASP A 171 5.11 12.69 -5.54
N GLY A 172 4.43 12.68 -4.40
CA GLY A 172 4.54 13.67 -3.35
C GLY A 172 3.89 13.18 -2.06
N ALA A 173 4.35 13.70 -0.92
CA ALA A 173 3.81 13.35 0.39
C ALA A 173 4.10 14.42 1.43
N LEU A 174 3.23 14.51 2.43
CA LEU A 174 3.52 15.12 3.72
C LEU A 174 4.04 14.03 4.65
N LEU A 175 5.28 14.17 5.07
CA LEU A 175 5.93 13.28 6.02
C LEU A 175 6.01 13.96 7.39
N ILE A 176 5.58 13.27 8.43
CA ILE A 176 5.54 13.79 9.79
C ILE A 176 6.49 12.95 10.64
N ASP A 177 7.54 13.58 11.16
CA ASP A 177 8.48 12.96 12.10
C ASP A 177 7.95 13.11 13.53
N HIS A 178 7.59 11.99 14.15
CA HIS A 178 7.03 11.97 15.51
C HIS A 178 8.07 12.27 16.59
N ALA A 179 9.35 12.06 16.32
CA ALA A 179 10.41 12.33 17.29
C ALA A 179 10.72 13.83 17.41
N SER A 180 10.80 14.51 16.28
CA SER A 180 11.08 15.96 16.24
C SER A 180 9.81 16.83 16.25
N GLY A 181 8.65 16.24 15.92
CA GLY A 181 7.40 16.95 15.68
C GLY A 181 7.41 17.79 14.39
N GLN A 182 8.41 17.62 13.55
CA GLN A 182 8.53 18.34 12.28
C GLN A 182 7.77 17.63 11.16
N SER A 183 7.32 18.40 10.18
CA SER A 183 6.76 17.88 8.94
C SER A 183 7.61 18.28 7.75
N HIS A 184 7.73 17.39 6.78
CA HIS A 184 8.50 17.60 5.56
C HIS A 184 7.60 17.34 4.36
N ARG A 185 7.74 18.15 3.32
CA ARG A 185 7.08 17.94 2.04
C ARG A 185 8.04 17.21 1.11
N LEU A 186 7.68 16.01 0.71
CA LEU A 186 8.34 15.28 -0.38
C LEU A 186 7.59 15.62 -1.66
N HIS A 187 8.25 16.19 -2.65
CA HIS A 187 7.63 16.51 -3.93
C HIS A 187 8.68 16.70 -5.02
N VAL A 188 8.29 16.44 -6.26
CA VAL A 188 9.07 16.81 -7.43
C VAL A 188 8.91 18.30 -7.72
N ASN A 189 9.83 18.87 -8.52
CA ASN A 189 9.75 20.29 -8.88
C ASN A 189 8.47 20.58 -9.67
N GLY A 190 7.77 21.68 -9.33
CA GLY A 190 6.53 22.09 -9.97
C GLY A 190 5.28 21.32 -9.56
N ASP A 191 5.33 20.59 -8.44
CA ASP A 191 4.14 19.90 -7.91
C ASP A 191 3.19 20.89 -7.22
N ALA A 192 2.10 21.21 -7.90
CA ALA A 192 1.08 22.14 -7.41
C ALA A 192 0.42 21.70 -6.09
N TRP A 193 0.30 20.38 -5.82
CA TRP A 193 -0.25 19.91 -4.54
C TRP A 193 0.63 20.31 -3.37
N ALA A 194 1.95 20.18 -3.51
CA ALA A 194 2.90 20.54 -2.46
C ALA A 194 2.91 22.06 -2.16
N GLU A 195 2.53 22.89 -3.11
CA GLU A 195 2.43 24.35 -2.91
C GLU A 195 1.23 24.71 -2.03
N HIS A 196 0.18 23.89 -2.04
CA HIS A 196 -1.06 24.12 -1.27
C HIS A 196 -1.05 23.47 0.10
N VAL A 197 -0.24 22.42 0.31
CA VAL A 197 -0.15 21.73 1.60
C VAL A 197 0.79 22.49 2.53
N GLU A 198 0.24 23.23 3.48
CA GLU A 198 1.05 23.83 4.53
C GLU A 198 1.48 22.74 5.53
N PRO A 199 2.80 22.63 5.82
CA PRO A 199 3.23 21.79 6.92
C PRO A 199 2.66 22.40 8.20
N ALA A 200 1.69 21.71 8.81
CA ALA A 200 1.21 22.12 10.11
C ALA A 200 2.38 22.10 11.09
N GLU A 201 2.58 23.16 11.86
CA GLU A 201 3.51 23.13 12.99
C GLU A 201 3.05 22.02 13.96
N ALA A 202 3.80 20.94 13.96
CA ALA A 202 3.45 19.76 14.71
C ALA A 202 3.77 19.97 16.20
N ARG A 203 2.88 20.58 16.94
CA ARG A 203 2.84 20.40 18.38
C ARG A 203 2.19 19.05 18.65
N VAL A 204 3.01 18.02 18.90
CA VAL A 204 2.53 16.73 19.38
C VAL A 204 1.96 16.95 20.77
N THR A 205 0.69 17.25 20.86
CA THR A 205 -0.03 17.09 22.11
C THR A 205 -0.42 15.62 22.16
N LEU A 206 0.34 14.82 22.90
CA LEU A 206 -0.09 13.47 23.24
C LEU A 206 -1.46 13.64 23.90
N GLY A 207 -2.52 13.27 23.20
CA GLY A 207 -3.85 13.19 23.79
C GLY A 207 -3.80 12.25 24.98
N PRO A 208 -4.76 12.37 25.92
CA PRO A 208 -4.80 11.45 27.04
C PRO A 208 -4.81 10.03 26.48
N VAL A 209 -3.95 9.18 27.05
CA VAL A 209 -3.93 7.75 26.72
C VAL A 209 -5.36 7.27 26.86
N VAL A 210 -6.01 6.97 25.71
CA VAL A 210 -7.31 6.33 25.73
C VAL A 210 -7.07 5.03 26.46
N GLN A 211 -7.58 4.93 27.69
CA GLN A 211 -7.61 3.65 28.38
C GLN A 211 -8.41 2.73 27.47
N HIS A 212 -7.72 1.78 26.86
CA HIS A 212 -8.37 0.79 26.04
C HIS A 212 -9.48 0.17 26.85
N ALA A 213 -10.72 0.34 26.42
CA ALA A 213 -11.80 -0.52 26.87
C ALA A 213 -11.27 -1.95 26.70
N ALA A 214 -11.39 -2.75 27.76
CA ALA A 214 -10.90 -4.12 27.70
C ALA A 214 -11.48 -4.77 26.44
N LEU A 215 -10.61 -5.09 25.49
CA LEU A 215 -11.00 -5.86 24.32
C LEU A 215 -11.49 -7.21 24.87
N GLU A 216 -12.79 -7.45 24.82
CA GLU A 216 -13.32 -8.78 25.03
C GLU A 216 -12.81 -9.64 23.86
N SER A 217 -11.73 -10.37 24.11
CA SER A 217 -11.26 -11.38 23.17
C SER A 217 -12.29 -12.51 23.14
N SER A 218 -12.76 -12.88 21.96
CA SER A 218 -13.61 -14.07 21.77
C SER A 218 -12.88 -15.37 22.11
N MET A 219 -11.58 -15.29 22.36
CA MET A 219 -10.70 -16.41 22.69
C MET A 219 -9.86 -16.02 23.90
N ASP A 220 -9.98 -16.76 24.99
CA ASP A 220 -9.10 -16.60 26.14
C ASP A 220 -7.70 -17.19 25.85
N ASP A 221 -6.72 -16.83 26.68
CA ASP A 221 -5.33 -17.24 26.49
C ASP A 221 -5.15 -18.78 26.46
N ALA A 222 -5.99 -19.51 27.20
CA ALA A 222 -5.95 -20.97 27.23
C ALA A 222 -6.40 -21.58 25.90
N LYS A 223 -7.50 -21.09 25.34
CA LYS A 223 -7.99 -21.52 24.02
C LYS A 223 -7.03 -21.13 22.90
N HIS A 224 -6.38 -19.97 23.02
CA HIS A 224 -5.37 -19.54 22.04
C HIS A 224 -4.14 -20.47 22.09
N ALA A 225 -3.66 -20.84 23.29
CA ALA A 225 -2.56 -21.78 23.46
C ALA A 225 -2.92 -23.17 22.90
N GLU A 226 -4.13 -23.67 23.19
CA GLU A 226 -4.62 -24.94 22.65
C GLU A 226 -4.72 -24.94 21.12
N ALA A 227 -5.19 -23.84 20.52
CA ALA A 227 -5.24 -23.68 19.08
C ALA A 227 -3.83 -23.71 18.45
N ILE A 228 -2.84 -23.07 19.07
CA ILE A 228 -1.44 -23.11 18.61
C ILE A 228 -0.87 -24.52 18.71
N GLU A 229 -1.14 -25.26 19.78
CA GLU A 229 -0.65 -26.62 19.94
C GLU A 229 -1.29 -27.62 18.95
N SER A 230 -2.52 -27.38 18.53
CA SER A 230 -3.22 -28.21 17.55
C SER A 230 -2.67 -28.09 16.12
N VAL A 231 -1.86 -27.07 15.85
CA VAL A 231 -1.28 -26.79 14.50
C VAL A 231 0.16 -27.33 14.40
N LYS A 232 0.78 -27.77 15.50
CA LYS A 232 2.09 -28.43 15.49
C LYS A 232 2.00 -29.90 15.12
#